data_46106ca7deb8fd8014103387f90fa6f5
#
_entry.id   46106ca7deb8fd8014103387f90fa6f5
#
_cell.length_a   1.000
_cell.length_b   1.000
_cell.length_c   1.000
_cell.angle_alpha   90.00
_cell.angle_beta   90.00
_cell.angle_gamma   90.00
#
_symmetry.space_group_name_H-M   'P 1'
#
loop_
_entity.id
_entity.type
_entity.pdbx_description
1 polymer ?
#
loop_
_entity_poly.entity_id
_entity_poly.type
_entity_poly.pdbx_seq_one_letter_code
_entity_poly.pdbx_strand_id
1 'polypeptide(L)'
;LGLNVIDHYNGTERSVKTLSGGESQRIRLATQIGSQLVNVLYILDEPITGLHFADVHKLVEILRRLSDGGNTVVVIEHNLDVIKSADYLIDIGPEGGEGGGRVIAEGTPEEVAENPESYTGRYVKRYLKQ
;
A
#
# COMPACT_ATOMS: atom_id res chain seq x y z
N LEU A 1 6.46 7.06 11.18
CA LEU A 1 5.03 7.18 10.85
C LEU A 1 4.89 7.55 9.38
N GLY A 2 3.98 6.93 8.69
CA GLY A 2 3.77 7.21 7.28
C GLY A 2 2.92 6.15 6.59
N LEU A 3 2.57 6.43 5.33
CA LEU A 3 1.89 5.47 4.47
C LEU A 3 2.94 4.60 3.79
N ASN A 4 2.98 3.35 4.16
CA ASN A 4 3.91 2.36 3.61
C ASN A 4 3.13 1.41 2.72
N VAL A 5 3.59 1.22 1.51
CA VAL A 5 2.98 0.28 0.58
C VAL A 5 3.97 -0.83 0.29
N ILE A 6 3.51 -2.03 0.49
CA ILE A 6 4.23 -3.24 0.11
C ILE A 6 3.63 -3.73 -1.20
N ASP A 7 4.38 -3.59 -2.25
CA ASP A 7 4.01 -4.17 -3.53
C ASP A 7 4.41 -5.64 -3.53
N HIS A 8 3.43 -6.48 -3.38
CA HIS A 8 3.62 -7.92 -3.32
C HIS A 8 2.98 -8.57 -4.54
N TYR A 9 3.81 -9.01 -5.43
CA TYR A 9 3.37 -9.79 -6.58
C TYR A 9 3.25 -11.25 -6.17
N ASN A 10 2.05 -11.75 -6.04
CA ASN A 10 1.75 -13.15 -5.74
C ASN A 10 1.56 -13.51 -4.26
N GLY A 11 0.61 -12.88 -3.61
CA GLY A 11 0.18 -13.33 -2.29
C GLY A 11 -0.72 -14.56 -2.35
N THR A 12 -0.14 -15.74 -2.39
CA THR A 12 -0.94 -16.97 -2.37
C THR A 12 -1.25 -17.46 -0.96
N GLU A 13 -0.59 -16.93 0.05
CA GLU A 13 -0.86 -17.34 1.42
C GLU A 13 -1.24 -16.15 2.29
N ARG A 14 -2.50 -16.13 2.65
CA ARG A 14 -3.02 -15.18 3.62
C ARG A 14 -3.00 -15.82 4.99
N SER A 15 -2.00 -15.51 5.79
CA SER A 15 -1.85 -16.06 7.14
C SER A 15 -2.68 -15.33 8.18
N VAL A 16 -3.27 -14.20 7.85
CA VAL A 16 -4.11 -13.42 8.76
C VAL A 16 -5.52 -13.37 8.18
N LYS A 17 -6.51 -13.59 9.02
CA LYS A 17 -7.90 -13.38 8.65
C LYS A 17 -8.10 -11.90 8.34
N THR A 18 -7.85 -11.52 7.10
CA THR A 18 -8.26 -10.23 6.61
C THR A 18 -9.77 -10.19 6.61
N LEU A 19 -10.33 -9.09 7.04
CA LEU A 19 -11.76 -8.86 6.92
C LEU A 19 -12.13 -9.00 5.46
N SER A 20 -12.90 -10.02 5.17
CA SER A 20 -13.42 -10.26 3.83
C SER A 20 -14.34 -9.11 3.44
N GLY A 21 -14.01 -8.44 2.35
CA GLY A 21 -14.81 -7.37 1.79
C GLY A 21 -14.24 -6.00 2.09
N GLY A 22 -13.79 -5.32 1.05
CA GLY A 22 -13.29 -3.94 1.13
C GLY A 22 -14.25 -2.98 1.78
N GLU A 23 -15.57 -3.28 1.73
CA GLU A 23 -16.60 -2.44 2.33
C GLU A 23 -16.51 -2.44 3.86
N SER A 24 -16.39 -3.60 4.51
CA SER A 24 -16.25 -3.70 5.96
C SER A 24 -14.96 -3.05 6.44
N GLN A 25 -13.89 -3.22 5.68
CA GLN A 25 -12.61 -2.62 5.98
C GLN A 25 -12.66 -1.09 5.90
N ARG A 26 -13.35 -0.55 4.90
CA ARG A 26 -13.53 0.90 4.72
C ARG A 26 -14.37 1.51 5.84
N ILE A 27 -15.42 0.85 6.27
CA ILE A 27 -16.26 1.30 7.37
C ILE A 27 -15.43 1.38 8.66
N ARG A 28 -14.61 0.38 8.93
CA ARG A 28 -13.72 0.40 10.08
C ARG A 28 -12.69 1.52 10.04
N LEU A 29 -12.09 1.75 8.87
CA LEU A 29 -11.14 2.85 8.70
C LEU A 29 -11.79 4.20 8.96
N ALA A 30 -12.98 4.43 8.43
CA ALA A 30 -13.73 5.65 8.66
C ALA A 30 -14.05 5.85 10.16
N THR A 31 -14.41 4.77 10.85
CA THR A 31 -14.68 4.80 12.28
C THR A 31 -13.40 5.14 13.07
N GLN A 32 -12.26 4.59 12.68
CA GLN A 32 -10.98 4.86 13.34
C GLN A 32 -10.53 6.32 13.19
N ILE A 33 -10.80 6.94 12.07
CA ILE A 33 -10.51 8.37 11.90
C ILE A 33 -11.26 9.21 12.94
N GLY A 34 -12.51 8.87 13.21
CA GLY A 34 -13.31 9.56 14.23
C GLY A 34 -12.88 9.30 15.67
N SER A 35 -12.14 8.23 15.94
CA SER A 35 -11.72 7.84 17.28
C SER A 35 -10.57 8.66 17.85
N GLN A 36 -9.83 9.39 17.01
CA GLN A 36 -8.65 10.17 17.39
C GLN A 36 -7.52 9.32 18.02
N LEU A 37 -7.50 8.02 17.77
CA LEU A 37 -6.42 7.16 18.20
C LEU A 37 -5.14 7.51 17.45
N VAL A 38 -4.01 7.46 18.16
CA VAL A 38 -2.68 7.67 17.60
C VAL A 38 -1.77 6.49 17.91
N ASN A 39 -0.67 6.39 17.20
CA ASN A 39 0.32 5.30 17.35
C ASN A 39 -0.27 3.91 17.08
N VAL A 40 -1.26 3.83 16.20
CA VAL A 40 -1.86 2.57 15.76
C VAL A 40 -1.17 2.12 14.48
N LEU A 41 -0.93 0.83 14.38
CA LEU A 41 -0.45 0.19 13.16
C LEU A 41 -1.63 -0.42 12.41
N TYR A 42 -1.88 0.07 11.22
CA TYR A 42 -2.89 -0.49 10.31
C TYR A 42 -2.21 -1.29 9.23
N ILE A 43 -2.61 -2.54 9.07
CA ILE A 43 -2.12 -3.41 7.99
C ILE A 43 -3.31 -3.79 7.12
N LEU A 44 -3.26 -3.38 5.86
CA LEU A 44 -4.35 -3.57 4.90
C LEU A 44 -3.87 -4.39 3.72
N ASP A 45 -4.56 -5.49 3.46
CA ASP A 45 -4.24 -6.39 2.35
C ASP A 45 -5.21 -6.16 1.20
N GLU A 46 -4.71 -5.62 0.10
CA GLU A 46 -5.46 -5.31 -1.12
C GLU A 46 -6.80 -4.59 -0.83
N PRO A 47 -6.77 -3.43 -0.15
CA PRO A 47 -8.00 -2.79 0.33
C PRO A 47 -8.88 -2.22 -0.76
N ILE A 48 -8.38 -2.13 -2.00
CA ILE A 48 -9.15 -1.56 -3.12
C ILE A 48 -9.82 -2.60 -3.99
N THR A 49 -9.73 -3.89 -3.65
CA THR A 49 -10.35 -4.96 -4.43
C THR A 49 -11.84 -4.70 -4.60
N GLY A 50 -12.30 -4.69 -5.85
CA GLY A 50 -13.70 -4.45 -6.19
C GLY A 50 -14.14 -2.99 -6.14
N LEU A 51 -13.23 -2.05 -5.86
CA LEU A 51 -13.57 -0.64 -5.85
C LEU A 51 -13.59 -0.01 -7.24
N HIS A 52 -14.54 0.90 -7.43
CA HIS A 52 -14.55 1.77 -8.60
C HIS A 52 -13.40 2.78 -8.50
N PHE A 53 -12.91 3.25 -9.64
CA PHE A 53 -11.78 4.18 -9.74
C PHE A 53 -11.93 5.42 -8.82
N ALA A 54 -13.12 6.02 -8.80
CA ALA A 54 -13.37 7.20 -7.96
C ALA A 54 -13.24 6.90 -6.47
N ASP A 55 -13.60 5.68 -6.06
CA ASP A 55 -13.54 5.27 -4.66
C ASP A 55 -12.13 4.95 -4.20
N VAL A 56 -11.23 4.60 -5.13
CA VAL A 56 -9.80 4.40 -4.84
C VAL A 56 -9.20 5.69 -4.30
N HIS A 57 -9.48 6.82 -4.92
CA HIS A 57 -8.97 8.11 -4.46
C HIS A 57 -9.47 8.47 -3.07
N LYS A 58 -10.74 8.19 -2.79
CA LYS A 58 -11.31 8.42 -1.46
C LYS A 58 -10.62 7.56 -0.40
N LEU A 59 -10.36 6.30 -0.73
CA LEU A 59 -9.66 5.40 0.19
C LEU A 59 -8.23 5.91 0.46
N VAL A 60 -7.52 6.33 -0.57
CA VAL A 60 -6.17 6.89 -0.43
C VAL A 60 -6.19 8.12 0.48
N GLU A 61 -7.18 9.00 0.35
CA GLU A 61 -7.35 10.14 1.25
C GLU A 61 -7.54 9.71 2.71
N ILE A 62 -8.35 8.69 2.93
CA ILE A 62 -8.59 8.14 4.27
C ILE A 62 -7.28 7.61 4.87
N LEU A 63 -6.54 6.82 4.10
CA LEU A 63 -5.26 6.28 4.53
C LEU A 63 -4.25 7.38 4.83
N ARG A 64 -4.24 8.43 4.01
CA ARG A 64 -3.37 9.58 4.20
C ARG A 64 -3.71 10.33 5.49
N ARG A 65 -4.99 10.51 5.79
CA ARG A 65 -5.43 11.14 7.04
C ARG A 65 -5.02 10.34 8.27
N LEU A 66 -5.14 9.00 8.21
CA LEU A 66 -4.70 8.15 9.31
C LEU A 66 -3.19 8.28 9.54
N SER A 67 -2.42 8.26 8.47
CA SER A 67 -0.97 8.42 8.53
C SER A 67 -0.57 9.79 9.09
N ASP A 68 -1.17 10.86 8.60
CA ASP A 68 -0.89 12.23 9.04
C ASP A 68 -1.34 12.46 10.47
N GLY A 69 -2.31 11.71 10.95
CA GLY A 69 -2.82 11.78 12.31
C GLY A 69 -1.96 11.11 13.38
N GLY A 70 -0.79 10.60 13.02
CA GLY A 70 0.12 9.99 13.97
C GLY A 70 0.06 8.46 14.02
N ASN A 71 -0.39 7.82 12.94
CA ASN A 71 -0.45 6.38 12.81
C ASN A 71 0.51 5.87 11.74
N THR A 72 0.79 4.58 11.76
CA THR A 72 1.54 3.91 10.71
C THR A 72 0.57 3.06 9.90
N VAL A 73 0.57 3.25 8.59
CA VAL A 73 -0.30 2.50 7.68
C VAL A 73 0.57 1.70 6.73
N VAL A 74 0.36 0.39 6.71
CA VAL A 74 1.04 -0.53 5.79
C VAL A 74 -0.03 -1.10 4.86
N VAL A 75 0.17 -0.96 3.57
CA VAL A 75 -0.77 -1.43 2.56
C VAL A 75 -0.06 -2.42 1.65
N ILE A 76 -0.63 -3.60 1.50
CA ILE A 76 -0.18 -4.59 0.54
C ILE A 76 -1.01 -4.37 -0.73
N GLU A 77 -0.37 -3.92 -1.79
CA GLU A 77 -1.09 -3.50 -2.99
C GLU A 77 -0.21 -3.58 -4.23
N HIS A 78 -0.83 -3.72 -5.38
CA HIS A 78 -0.16 -3.66 -6.68
C HIS A 78 -0.78 -2.61 -7.61
N ASN A 79 -1.76 -1.87 -7.12
CA ASN A 79 -2.37 -0.77 -7.86
C ASN A 79 -1.45 0.45 -7.84
N LEU A 80 -1.12 0.97 -9.01
CA LEU A 80 -0.16 2.06 -9.17
C LEU A 80 -0.65 3.38 -8.57
N ASP A 81 -1.96 3.63 -8.54
CA ASP A 81 -2.50 4.85 -7.93
C ASP A 81 -2.30 4.86 -6.42
N VAL A 82 -2.37 3.71 -5.78
CA VAL A 82 -2.06 3.57 -4.36
C VAL A 82 -0.55 3.66 -4.13
N ILE A 83 0.23 2.95 -4.95
CA ILE A 83 1.69 2.87 -4.84
C ILE A 83 2.32 4.26 -4.96
N LYS A 84 1.91 5.06 -5.94
CA LYS A 84 2.48 6.41 -6.14
C LYS A 84 2.17 7.37 -4.99
N SER A 85 1.17 7.07 -4.18
CA SER A 85 0.77 7.89 -3.03
C SER A 85 1.54 7.55 -1.75
N ALA A 86 2.37 6.53 -1.76
CA ALA A 86 3.11 6.08 -0.60
C ALA A 86 4.24 7.03 -0.21
N ASP A 87 4.56 7.08 1.08
CA ASP A 87 5.76 7.75 1.57
C ASP A 87 6.98 6.84 1.46
N TYR A 88 6.74 5.54 1.57
CA TYR A 88 7.79 4.52 1.51
C TYR A 88 7.26 3.29 0.77
N LEU A 89 8.06 2.75 -0.13
CA LEU A 89 7.74 1.56 -0.92
C LEU A 89 8.67 0.41 -0.56
N ILE A 90 8.09 -0.78 -0.51
CA ILE A 90 8.85 -2.02 -0.40
C ILE A 90 8.41 -2.90 -1.57
N ASP A 91 9.29 -3.06 -2.53
CA ASP A 91 9.03 -3.85 -3.74
C ASP A 91 9.59 -5.26 -3.54
N ILE A 92 8.70 -6.23 -3.52
CA ILE A 92 9.06 -7.63 -3.31
C ILE A 92 9.04 -8.37 -4.64
N GLY A 93 10.06 -9.17 -4.87
CA GLY A 93 10.32 -9.86 -6.12
C GLY A 93 9.16 -10.65 -6.70
N PRO A 94 9.12 -10.77 -8.04
CA PRO A 94 7.96 -11.23 -8.79
C PRO A 94 7.64 -12.72 -8.62
N GLU A 95 8.57 -13.51 -8.11
CA GLU A 95 8.37 -14.96 -7.98
C GLU A 95 8.01 -15.34 -6.56
N GLY A 96 6.92 -16.08 -6.40
CA GLY A 96 6.57 -16.72 -5.15
C GLY A 96 7.38 -18.00 -4.92
N GLY A 97 7.38 -18.54 -3.71
CA GLY A 97 8.06 -19.79 -3.37
C GLY A 97 9.52 -19.58 -2.99
N GLU A 98 10.33 -20.65 -3.08
CA GLU A 98 11.73 -20.63 -2.64
C GLU A 98 12.63 -19.65 -3.39
N GLY A 99 12.27 -19.30 -4.62
CA GLY A 99 13.01 -18.32 -5.43
C GLY A 99 12.48 -16.89 -5.33
N GLY A 100 11.36 -16.67 -4.60
CA GLY A 100 10.68 -15.40 -4.52
C GLY A 100 10.71 -14.79 -3.12
N GLY A 101 10.07 -13.65 -3.00
CA GLY A 101 9.93 -12.99 -1.70
C GLY A 101 11.13 -12.19 -1.24
N ARG A 102 12.06 -11.89 -2.14
CA ARG A 102 13.17 -10.99 -1.83
C ARG A 102 12.77 -9.54 -2.09
N VAL A 103 13.22 -8.66 -1.21
CA VAL A 103 13.09 -7.24 -1.45
C VAL A 103 14.01 -6.84 -2.61
N ILE A 104 13.40 -6.36 -3.70
CA ILE A 104 14.12 -5.89 -4.87
C ILE A 104 14.57 -4.45 -4.68
N ALA A 105 13.68 -3.62 -4.13
CA ALA A 105 13.92 -2.21 -3.88
C ALA A 105 13.10 -1.76 -2.69
N GLU A 106 13.62 -0.80 -1.96
CA GLU A 106 12.88 -0.14 -0.89
C GLU A 106 13.35 1.30 -0.75
N GLY A 107 12.46 2.16 -0.30
CA GLY A 107 12.74 3.57 -0.09
C GLY A 107 11.55 4.45 -0.46
N THR A 108 11.81 5.73 -0.60
CA THR A 108 10.80 6.66 -1.13
C THR A 108 10.45 6.28 -2.56
N PRO A 109 9.29 6.70 -3.08
CA PRO A 109 8.95 6.46 -4.48
C PRO A 109 10.05 6.94 -5.45
N GLU A 110 10.69 8.05 -5.14
CA GLU A 110 11.79 8.60 -5.93
C GLU A 110 13.02 7.66 -5.94
N GLU A 111 13.37 7.11 -4.78
CA GLU A 111 14.49 6.17 -4.64
C GLU A 111 14.22 4.87 -5.38
N VAL A 112 13.00 4.34 -5.24
CA VAL A 112 12.59 3.11 -5.93
C VAL A 112 12.55 3.33 -7.44
N ALA A 113 12.14 4.50 -7.89
CA ALA A 113 12.10 4.87 -9.31
C ALA A 113 13.47 4.83 -9.98
N GLU A 114 14.53 5.04 -9.23
CA GLU A 114 15.90 4.99 -9.75
C GLU A 114 16.48 3.58 -9.83
N ASN A 115 15.82 2.59 -9.25
CA ASN A 115 16.29 1.21 -9.30
C ASN A 115 15.84 0.52 -10.60
N PRO A 116 16.79 0.17 -11.50
CA PRO A 116 16.44 -0.42 -12.80
C PRO A 116 15.88 -1.84 -12.71
N GLU A 117 16.08 -2.52 -11.59
CA GLU A 117 15.56 -3.87 -11.37
C GLU A 117 14.10 -3.87 -10.90
N SER A 118 13.60 -2.73 -10.45
CA SER A 118 12.23 -2.60 -9.97
C SER A 118 11.26 -2.27 -11.09
N TYR A 119 10.34 -3.18 -11.39
CA TYR A 119 9.25 -2.90 -12.33
C TYR A 119 8.36 -1.79 -11.81
N THR A 120 8.05 -1.83 -10.52
CA THR A 120 7.27 -0.79 -9.84
C THR A 120 7.98 0.56 -9.96
N GLY A 121 9.29 0.58 -9.77
CA GLY A 121 10.09 1.79 -9.92
C GLY A 121 10.01 2.38 -11.32
N ARG A 122 10.00 1.55 -12.36
CA ARG A 122 9.86 2.01 -13.74
C ARG A 122 8.52 2.71 -13.98
N TYR A 123 7.45 2.19 -13.40
CA TYR A 123 6.13 2.80 -13.49
C TYR A 123 6.07 4.11 -12.71
N VAL A 124 6.55 4.11 -11.49
CA VAL A 124 6.55 5.31 -10.63
C VAL A 124 7.35 6.44 -11.28
N LYS A 125 8.47 6.11 -11.91
CA LYS A 125 9.30 7.08 -12.62
C LYS A 125 8.55 7.88 -13.67
N ARG A 126 7.60 7.25 -14.35
CA ARG A 126 6.75 7.92 -15.36
C ARG A 126 5.85 8.99 -14.72
N TYR A 127 5.35 8.71 -13.53
CA TYR A 127 4.48 9.63 -12.82
C TYR A 127 5.24 10.79 -12.16
N LEU A 128 6.45 10.54 -11.69
CA LEU A 128 7.27 11.57 -11.06
C LEU A 128 7.79 12.64 -12.03
N LYS A 129 7.78 12.33 -13.33
CA LYS A 129 8.21 13.26 -14.37
C LYS A 129 7.11 14.19 -14.86
N GLN A 130 5.93 13.99 -14.37
CA GLN A 130 4.81 14.87 -14.64
C GLN A 130 4.69 15.89 -13.50
#